data_72e5636ec2d9ce8f70f86b0ceb6bc3ec
#
_entry.id   72e5636ec2d9ce8f70f86b0ceb6bc3ec
#
_cell.length_a   1.000
_cell.length_b   1.000
_cell.length_c   1.000
_cell.angle_alpha   90.00
_cell.angle_beta   90.00
_cell.angle_gamma   90.00
#
_symmetry.space_group_name_H-M   'P 1'
#
loop_
_entity.id
_entity.type
_entity.pdbx_description
1 polymer ?
#
loop_
_entity_poly.entity_id
_entity_poly.type
_entity_poly.pdbx_seq_one_letter_code
_entity_poly.pdbx_strand_id
1 'polypeptide(L)'
;MPPSYFIGFDPGGQKAFGWAVLSKDNSELLIVASGTCSDSFEALTMAKLACCSTPQAFAVDAPLFWAPVGDRNSDKAVRKLVCASGGSGGTVNHVNSLRGACLVQGILVARLAAETWPKAKISEAHPKALLAVSSNARKFAATVAAGAKNEHERDAAVAAFTAYNFAISSENWHDLAAYEQGLHNPVGLPVAYWFPKTQA
;
A
#
# COMPACT_ATOMS: atom_id res chain seq x y z
N MET A 1 -26.17 -0.86 -0.70
CA MET A 1 -25.25 -0.82 -1.86
C MET A 1 -24.36 -2.05 -1.77
N PRO A 2 -23.88 -2.63 -2.86
CA PRO A 2 -22.94 -3.74 -2.78
C PRO A 2 -21.65 -3.29 -2.07
N PRO A 3 -20.95 -4.19 -1.38
CA PRO A 3 -19.72 -3.84 -0.69
C PRO A 3 -18.64 -3.37 -1.68
N SER A 4 -17.84 -2.41 -1.24
CA SER A 4 -16.66 -1.92 -1.97
C SER A 4 -15.42 -2.66 -1.47
N TYR A 5 -14.52 -3.06 -2.39
CA TYR A 5 -13.29 -3.80 -2.06
C TYR A 5 -12.05 -2.95 -2.25
N PHE A 6 -11.05 -3.19 -1.38
CA PHE A 6 -9.73 -2.54 -1.38
C PHE A 6 -8.68 -3.60 -1.10
N ILE A 7 -7.55 -3.56 -1.82
CA ILE A 7 -6.54 -4.62 -1.73
C ILE A 7 -5.21 -4.02 -1.29
N GLY A 8 -4.50 -4.74 -0.43
CA GLY A 8 -3.13 -4.44 -0.04
C GLY A 8 -2.20 -5.59 -0.40
N PHE A 9 -0.99 -5.24 -0.88
CA PHE A 9 0.09 -6.17 -1.15
C PHE A 9 1.35 -5.72 -0.40
N ASP A 10 2.03 -6.67 0.24
CA ASP A 10 3.34 -6.52 0.86
C ASP A 10 4.34 -7.46 0.16
N PRO A 11 4.98 -7.00 -0.95
CA PRO A 11 5.88 -7.84 -1.74
C PRO A 11 7.09 -8.30 -0.94
N GLY A 12 7.24 -9.61 -0.79
CA GLY A 12 8.34 -10.25 -0.10
C GLY A 12 8.96 -11.37 -0.91
N GLY A 13 9.89 -12.09 -0.27
CA GLY A 13 10.48 -13.30 -0.82
C GLY A 13 9.57 -14.52 -0.70
N GLN A 14 10.12 -15.71 -0.93
CA GLN A 14 9.38 -16.98 -0.86
C GLN A 14 8.65 -17.12 0.49
N LYS A 15 7.34 -17.36 0.45
CA LYS A 15 6.42 -17.46 1.61
C LYS A 15 6.31 -16.19 2.47
N ALA A 16 6.80 -15.04 1.96
CA ALA A 16 6.78 -13.77 2.66
C ALA A 16 6.07 -12.66 1.87
N PHE A 17 5.33 -13.01 0.81
CA PHE A 17 4.50 -12.06 0.09
C PHE A 17 3.13 -11.97 0.79
N GLY A 18 2.88 -10.84 1.48
CA GLY A 18 1.60 -10.57 2.14
C GLY A 18 0.54 -10.05 1.17
N TRP A 19 -0.71 -10.46 1.36
CA TRP A 19 -1.87 -9.91 0.67
C TRP A 19 -3.06 -9.81 1.61
N ALA A 20 -3.92 -8.81 1.39
CA ALA A 20 -5.16 -8.63 2.15
C ALA A 20 -6.24 -7.97 1.30
N VAL A 21 -7.49 -8.37 1.53
CA VAL A 21 -8.68 -7.77 0.94
C VAL A 21 -9.55 -7.20 2.04
N LEU A 22 -9.82 -5.90 1.95
CA LEU A 22 -10.79 -5.20 2.78
C LEU A 22 -12.12 -5.08 2.02
N SER A 23 -13.23 -5.18 2.75
CA SER A 23 -14.53 -4.74 2.27
C SER A 23 -15.04 -3.58 3.11
N LYS A 24 -15.79 -2.69 2.47
CA LYS A 24 -16.57 -1.64 3.13
C LYS A 24 -18.03 -1.88 2.79
N ASP A 25 -18.81 -2.25 3.79
CA ASP A 25 -20.26 -2.34 3.71
C ASP A 25 -20.89 -1.38 4.73
N ASN A 26 -21.78 -0.51 4.27
CA ASN A 26 -22.40 0.55 5.07
C ASN A 26 -21.35 1.37 5.85
N SER A 27 -21.25 1.18 7.16
CA SER A 27 -20.31 1.89 8.03
C SER A 27 -19.12 1.03 8.47
N GLU A 28 -19.11 -0.28 8.19
CA GLU A 28 -18.10 -1.21 8.71
C GLU A 28 -17.01 -1.52 7.69
N LEU A 29 -15.76 -1.53 8.15
CA LEU A 29 -14.58 -1.91 7.39
C LEU A 29 -14.06 -3.24 7.94
N LEU A 30 -14.02 -4.27 7.11
CA LEU A 30 -13.68 -5.64 7.50
C LEU A 30 -12.60 -6.22 6.61
N ILE A 31 -11.70 -7.03 7.18
CA ILE A 31 -10.84 -7.91 6.39
C ILE A 31 -11.68 -9.11 5.93
N VAL A 32 -11.86 -9.23 4.62
CA VAL A 32 -12.57 -10.36 4.01
C VAL A 32 -11.67 -11.58 3.94
N ALA A 33 -10.41 -11.35 3.56
CA ALA A 33 -9.38 -12.38 3.48
C ALA A 33 -7.99 -11.76 3.53
N SER A 34 -7.04 -12.48 4.07
CA SER A 34 -5.61 -12.13 4.05
C SER A 34 -4.76 -13.39 4.10
N GLY A 35 -3.50 -13.26 3.74
CA GLY A 35 -2.56 -14.38 3.82
C GLY A 35 -1.16 -14.00 3.35
N THR A 36 -0.28 -15.01 3.36
CA THR A 36 1.03 -14.96 2.73
C THR A 36 1.13 -16.02 1.65
N CYS A 37 1.91 -15.73 0.62
CA CYS A 37 2.14 -16.60 -0.53
C CYS A 37 3.58 -16.49 -1.03
N SER A 38 3.89 -17.14 -2.14
CA SER A 38 5.26 -17.24 -2.65
C SER A 38 5.61 -16.16 -3.66
N ASP A 39 4.62 -15.62 -4.36
CA ASP A 39 4.85 -14.65 -5.44
C ASP A 39 3.62 -13.79 -5.76
N SER A 40 3.82 -12.85 -6.67
CA SER A 40 2.81 -11.88 -7.10
C SER A 40 1.62 -12.50 -7.86
N PHE A 41 1.81 -13.62 -8.56
CA PHE A 41 0.72 -14.30 -9.28
C PHE A 41 -0.22 -14.99 -8.30
N GLU A 42 0.35 -15.66 -7.30
CA GLU A 42 -0.41 -16.31 -6.24
C GLU A 42 -1.17 -15.24 -5.42
N ALA A 43 -0.50 -14.16 -5.00
CA ALA A 43 -1.12 -13.04 -4.28
C ALA A 43 -2.31 -12.44 -5.02
N LEU A 44 -2.13 -12.14 -6.32
CA LEU A 44 -3.20 -11.60 -7.15
C LEU A 44 -4.37 -12.60 -7.31
N THR A 45 -4.06 -13.89 -7.52
CA THR A 45 -5.08 -14.94 -7.65
C THR A 45 -5.93 -15.04 -6.39
N MET A 46 -5.29 -15.07 -5.22
CA MET A 46 -5.98 -15.16 -3.94
C MET A 46 -6.82 -13.90 -3.66
N ALA A 47 -6.28 -12.71 -3.92
CA ALA A 47 -7.02 -11.46 -3.80
C ALA A 47 -8.22 -11.40 -4.73
N LYS A 48 -8.07 -11.85 -5.98
CA LYS A 48 -9.16 -11.91 -6.97
C LYS A 48 -10.27 -12.87 -6.55
N LEU A 49 -9.93 -14.04 -6.00
CA LEU A 49 -10.91 -15.00 -5.49
C LEU A 49 -11.69 -14.45 -4.28
N ALA A 50 -11.06 -13.62 -3.46
CA ALA A 50 -11.70 -13.00 -2.29
C ALA A 50 -12.60 -11.81 -2.64
N CYS A 51 -12.42 -11.18 -3.81
CA CYS A 51 -13.25 -10.06 -4.26
C CYS A 51 -14.49 -10.55 -5.01
N CYS A 52 -15.68 -10.19 -4.52
CA CYS A 52 -16.94 -10.47 -5.24
C CYS A 52 -17.23 -9.49 -6.38
N SER A 53 -16.47 -8.39 -6.46
CA SER A 53 -16.57 -7.36 -7.52
C SER A 53 -15.21 -6.70 -7.75
N THR A 54 -15.11 -5.85 -8.77
CA THR A 54 -13.90 -5.07 -9.04
C THR A 54 -13.53 -4.18 -7.84
N PRO A 55 -12.29 -4.26 -7.32
CA PRO A 55 -11.86 -3.40 -6.24
C PRO A 55 -11.81 -1.94 -6.69
N GLN A 56 -12.08 -1.00 -5.78
CA GLN A 56 -11.99 0.44 -6.05
C GLN A 56 -10.54 0.93 -6.10
N ALA A 57 -9.67 0.31 -5.30
CA ALA A 57 -8.25 0.64 -5.24
C ALA A 57 -7.43 -0.55 -4.74
N PHE A 58 -6.13 -0.52 -5.06
CA PHE A 58 -5.14 -1.36 -4.40
C PHE A 58 -3.89 -0.55 -4.07
N ALA A 59 -3.14 -0.99 -3.05
CA ALA A 59 -1.89 -0.38 -2.63
C ALA A 59 -0.82 -1.44 -2.43
N VAL A 60 0.43 -1.09 -2.73
CA VAL A 60 1.56 -2.00 -2.69
C VAL A 60 2.64 -1.39 -1.81
N ASP A 61 3.19 -2.18 -0.85
CA ASP A 61 4.35 -1.78 -0.05
C ASP A 61 5.64 -1.93 -0.85
N ALA A 62 5.75 -1.12 -1.88
CA ALA A 62 6.94 -1.02 -2.72
C ALA A 62 6.97 0.31 -3.46
N PRO A 63 8.16 0.83 -3.82
CA PRO A 63 8.26 1.96 -4.74
C PRO A 63 7.69 1.58 -6.10
N LEU A 64 6.65 2.27 -6.53
CA LEU A 64 5.97 2.01 -7.81
C LEU A 64 6.35 3.02 -8.89
N PHE A 65 7.09 4.05 -8.55
CA PHE A 65 7.58 5.05 -9.50
C PHE A 65 9.03 5.44 -9.18
N TRP A 66 9.71 6.00 -10.17
CA TRP A 66 11.11 6.35 -10.13
C TRP A 66 11.30 7.86 -10.32
N ALA A 67 12.18 8.48 -9.53
CA ALA A 67 12.64 9.83 -9.77
C ALA A 67 14.03 9.78 -10.46
N PRO A 68 14.29 10.63 -11.47
CA PRO A 68 15.48 10.54 -12.29
C PRO A 68 16.79 10.88 -11.55
N VAL A 69 16.71 11.59 -10.42
CA VAL A 69 17.86 12.06 -9.66
C VAL A 69 17.70 11.81 -8.17
N GLY A 70 18.63 11.02 -7.62
CA GLY A 70 18.85 10.88 -6.19
C GLY A 70 17.68 10.20 -5.45
N ASP A 71 17.36 10.74 -4.31
CA ASP A 71 16.31 10.26 -3.43
C ASP A 71 14.97 10.96 -3.73
N ARG A 72 13.87 10.23 -3.80
CA ARG A 72 12.54 10.80 -4.11
C ARG A 72 12.11 11.80 -3.04
N ASN A 73 11.49 12.91 -3.47
CA ASN A 73 10.99 13.93 -2.55
C ASN A 73 9.83 13.42 -1.67
N SER A 74 9.01 12.51 -2.19
CA SER A 74 7.99 11.79 -1.44
C SER A 74 8.60 11.00 -0.27
N ASP A 75 9.68 10.23 -0.51
CA ASP A 75 10.36 9.46 0.54
C ASP A 75 11.01 10.37 1.59
N LYS A 76 11.61 11.49 1.17
CA LYS A 76 12.15 12.52 2.10
C LYS A 76 11.05 13.08 3.00
N ALA A 77 9.87 13.36 2.43
CA ALA A 77 8.73 13.87 3.18
C ALA A 77 8.24 12.85 4.22
N VAL A 78 8.07 11.58 3.82
CA VAL A 78 7.65 10.51 4.75
C VAL A 78 8.69 10.29 5.85
N ARG A 79 10.00 10.23 5.53
CA ARG A 79 11.06 10.11 6.54
C ARG A 79 11.03 11.25 7.56
N LYS A 80 10.80 12.49 7.09
CA LYS A 80 10.67 13.64 8.00
C LYS A 80 9.52 13.44 8.99
N LEU A 81 8.36 12.94 8.53
CA LEU A 81 7.21 12.64 9.37
C LEU A 81 7.50 11.52 10.38
N VAL A 82 8.11 10.43 9.91
CA VAL A 82 8.50 9.29 10.77
C VAL A 82 9.45 9.74 11.87
N CYS A 83 10.49 10.51 11.52
CA CYS A 83 11.46 11.03 12.50
C CYS A 83 10.80 12.00 13.50
N ALA A 84 9.91 12.88 13.03
CA ALA A 84 9.15 13.80 13.90
C ALA A 84 8.22 13.06 14.88
N SER A 85 7.78 11.85 14.51
CA SER A 85 6.96 10.96 15.34
C SER A 85 7.80 10.03 16.24
N GLY A 86 9.13 10.22 16.33
CA GLY A 86 10.03 9.38 17.13
C GLY A 86 10.42 8.05 16.48
N GLY A 87 10.05 7.82 15.22
CA GLY A 87 10.42 6.62 14.47
C GLY A 87 11.79 6.74 13.78
N SER A 88 12.26 5.62 13.23
CA SER A 88 13.53 5.56 12.46
C SER A 88 13.32 5.99 11.01
N GLY A 89 14.16 6.89 10.50
CA GLY A 89 14.19 7.26 9.08
C GLY A 89 14.50 6.09 8.13
N GLY A 90 15.11 5.02 8.63
CA GLY A 90 15.33 3.77 7.88
C GLY A 90 14.05 2.97 7.57
N THR A 91 12.91 3.35 8.16
CA THR A 91 11.59 2.77 7.84
C THR A 91 11.21 2.98 6.37
N VAL A 92 11.65 4.09 5.77
CA VAL A 92 11.47 4.38 4.35
C VAL A 92 12.84 4.37 3.68
N ASN A 93 13.18 3.28 3.03
CA ASN A 93 14.47 3.11 2.38
C ASN A 93 14.56 3.96 1.10
N HIS A 94 15.81 4.31 0.76
CA HIS A 94 16.09 4.90 -0.54
C HIS A 94 15.76 3.88 -1.64
N VAL A 95 15.09 4.31 -2.69
CA VAL A 95 14.63 3.42 -3.79
C VAL A 95 15.77 2.59 -4.39
N ASN A 96 16.98 3.15 -4.45
CA ASN A 96 18.17 2.46 -4.95
C ASN A 96 18.80 1.47 -3.93
N SER A 97 18.31 1.41 -2.68
CA SER A 97 18.80 0.49 -1.63
C SER A 97 17.85 -0.68 -1.37
N LEU A 98 16.69 -0.73 -2.04
CA LEU A 98 15.73 -1.83 -1.90
C LEU A 98 16.30 -3.13 -2.46
N ARG A 99 15.98 -4.23 -1.76
CA ARG A 99 16.32 -5.56 -2.25
C ARG A 99 15.57 -5.87 -3.54
N GLY A 100 16.26 -6.45 -4.52
CA GLY A 100 15.72 -6.70 -5.86
C GLY A 100 14.39 -7.47 -5.88
N ALA A 101 14.20 -8.44 -4.97
CA ALA A 101 12.93 -9.18 -4.89
C ALA A 101 11.73 -8.27 -4.59
N CYS A 102 11.87 -7.34 -3.63
CA CYS A 102 10.80 -6.38 -3.32
C CYS A 102 10.47 -5.49 -4.52
N LEU A 103 11.51 -4.94 -5.19
CA LEU A 103 11.33 -4.11 -6.38
C LEU A 103 10.63 -4.88 -7.52
N VAL A 104 11.15 -6.07 -7.87
CA VAL A 104 10.61 -6.84 -9.00
C VAL A 104 9.18 -7.30 -8.74
N GLN A 105 8.92 -7.88 -7.57
CA GLN A 105 7.58 -8.40 -7.22
C GLN A 105 6.57 -7.26 -7.05
N GLY A 106 7.00 -6.10 -6.50
CA GLY A 106 6.13 -4.93 -6.34
C GLY A 106 5.64 -4.39 -7.68
N ILE A 107 6.56 -4.14 -8.63
CA ILE A 107 6.20 -3.68 -9.97
C ILE A 107 5.38 -4.74 -10.70
N LEU A 108 5.73 -6.02 -10.59
CA LEU A 108 5.02 -7.10 -11.26
C LEU A 108 3.57 -7.21 -10.76
N VAL A 109 3.33 -7.22 -9.44
CA VAL A 109 1.96 -7.30 -8.91
C VAL A 109 1.14 -6.06 -9.27
N ALA A 110 1.76 -4.86 -9.23
CA ALA A 110 1.07 -3.64 -9.61
C ALA A 110 0.63 -3.65 -11.07
N ARG A 111 1.47 -4.11 -12.00
CA ARG A 111 1.10 -4.28 -13.42
C ARG A 111 0.01 -5.31 -13.63
N LEU A 112 0.15 -6.50 -13.05
CA LEU A 112 -0.85 -7.56 -13.15
C LEU A 112 -2.21 -7.12 -12.58
N ALA A 113 -2.20 -6.42 -11.46
CA ALA A 113 -3.41 -5.87 -10.87
C ALA A 113 -4.04 -4.78 -11.75
N ALA A 114 -3.22 -3.89 -12.33
CA ALA A 114 -3.70 -2.86 -13.26
C ALA A 114 -4.33 -3.47 -14.53
N GLU A 115 -3.75 -4.52 -15.08
CA GLU A 115 -4.32 -5.28 -16.21
C GLU A 115 -5.63 -6.00 -15.84
N THR A 116 -5.69 -6.55 -14.61
CA THR A 116 -6.87 -7.25 -14.10
C THR A 116 -8.01 -6.29 -13.78
N TRP A 117 -7.69 -5.13 -13.22
CA TRP A 117 -8.65 -4.11 -12.74
C TRP A 117 -8.33 -2.71 -13.28
N PRO A 118 -8.51 -2.45 -14.59
CA PRO A 118 -8.05 -1.22 -15.24
C PRO A 118 -8.70 0.08 -14.73
N LYS A 119 -9.78 -0.02 -13.95
CA LYS A 119 -10.46 1.14 -13.33
C LYS A 119 -10.08 1.34 -11.87
N ALA A 120 -9.34 0.42 -11.25
CA ALA A 120 -8.90 0.56 -9.87
C ALA A 120 -7.81 1.64 -9.76
N LYS A 121 -7.91 2.47 -8.72
CA LYS A 121 -6.86 3.43 -8.39
C LYS A 121 -5.65 2.70 -7.80
N ILE A 122 -4.45 3.17 -8.12
CA ILE A 122 -3.17 2.57 -7.69
C ILE A 122 -2.45 3.53 -6.76
N SER A 123 -2.03 3.07 -5.59
CA SER A 123 -1.18 3.83 -4.67
C SER A 123 0.00 2.99 -4.19
N GLU A 124 1.16 3.63 -4.07
CA GLU A 124 2.23 3.15 -3.21
C GLU A 124 1.78 3.21 -1.76
N ALA A 125 2.26 2.30 -0.92
CA ALA A 125 2.02 2.27 0.51
C ALA A 125 3.33 2.06 1.28
N HIS A 126 3.36 2.53 2.54
CA HIS A 126 4.45 2.30 3.49
C HIS A 126 3.86 1.97 4.86
N PRO A 127 3.43 0.72 5.10
CA PRO A 127 2.75 0.30 6.32
C PRO A 127 3.49 0.68 7.60
N LYS A 128 4.79 0.39 7.71
CA LYS A 128 5.58 0.71 8.90
C LYS A 128 5.69 2.23 9.15
N ALA A 129 5.84 3.03 8.09
CA ALA A 129 5.82 4.48 8.18
C ALA A 129 4.43 4.98 8.60
N LEU A 130 3.38 4.45 8.00
CA LEU A 130 2.01 4.82 8.31
C LEU A 130 1.65 4.50 9.77
N LEU A 131 2.04 3.33 10.28
CA LEU A 131 1.88 2.97 11.70
C LEU A 131 2.65 3.91 12.63
N ALA A 132 3.83 4.40 12.23
CA ALA A 132 4.60 5.35 13.03
C ALA A 132 3.88 6.70 13.19
N VAL A 133 3.27 7.23 12.13
CA VAL A 133 2.74 8.60 12.11
C VAL A 133 1.24 8.71 12.37
N SER A 134 0.43 7.65 12.10
CA SER A 134 -1.03 7.71 12.13
C SER A 134 -1.63 6.93 13.30
N SER A 135 -2.31 7.63 14.21
CA SER A 135 -3.09 7.01 15.28
C SER A 135 -4.25 6.15 14.72
N ASN A 136 -4.87 6.60 13.63
CA ASN A 136 -5.94 5.85 12.98
C ASN A 136 -5.44 4.53 12.37
N ALA A 137 -4.24 4.53 11.76
CA ALA A 137 -3.63 3.30 11.24
C ALA A 137 -3.26 2.33 12.38
N ARG A 138 -2.73 2.84 13.51
CA ARG A 138 -2.48 2.01 14.71
C ARG A 138 -3.77 1.41 15.26
N LYS A 139 -4.84 2.21 15.35
CA LYS A 139 -6.16 1.72 15.78
C LYS A 139 -6.67 0.64 14.82
N PHE A 140 -6.62 0.89 13.51
CA PHE A 140 -6.98 -0.11 12.50
C PHE A 140 -6.19 -1.41 12.66
N ALA A 141 -4.87 -1.34 12.80
CA ALA A 141 -4.02 -2.52 12.99
C ALA A 141 -4.37 -3.29 14.28
N ALA A 142 -4.66 -2.58 15.36
CA ALA A 142 -4.98 -3.18 16.66
C ALA A 142 -6.41 -3.76 16.73
N THR A 143 -7.33 -3.36 15.86
CA THR A 143 -8.73 -3.79 15.88
C THR A 143 -9.09 -4.64 14.66
N VAL A 144 -9.06 -4.06 13.45
CA VAL A 144 -9.51 -4.72 12.22
C VAL A 144 -8.48 -5.76 11.74
N ALA A 145 -7.18 -5.44 11.83
CA ALA A 145 -6.10 -6.35 11.45
C ALA A 145 -5.53 -7.18 12.62
N ALA A 146 -6.20 -7.20 13.77
CA ALA A 146 -5.73 -7.93 14.97
C ALA A 146 -5.59 -9.45 14.76
N GLY A 147 -6.29 -10.02 13.77
CA GLY A 147 -6.21 -11.43 13.39
C GLY A 147 -5.04 -11.80 12.47
N ALA A 148 -4.20 -10.85 12.05
CA ALA A 148 -3.04 -11.13 11.21
C ALA A 148 -2.06 -12.07 11.91
N LYS A 149 -1.65 -13.14 11.22
CA LYS A 149 -0.80 -14.21 11.80
C LYS A 149 0.68 -13.82 11.85
N ASN A 150 1.09 -12.83 11.06
CA ASN A 150 2.48 -12.37 10.97
C ASN A 150 2.53 -10.90 10.51
N GLU A 151 3.74 -10.32 10.47
CA GLU A 151 3.93 -8.93 10.06
C GLU A 151 3.55 -8.67 8.59
N HIS A 152 3.74 -9.62 7.70
CA HIS A 152 3.42 -9.46 6.26
C HIS A 152 1.91 -9.37 6.03
N GLU A 153 1.13 -10.19 6.71
CA GLU A 153 -0.34 -10.08 6.67
C GLU A 153 -0.82 -8.76 7.26
N ARG A 154 -0.23 -8.33 8.38
CA ARG A 154 -0.55 -7.04 9.00
C ARG A 154 -0.19 -5.88 8.08
N ASP A 155 1.01 -5.89 7.51
CA ASP A 155 1.50 -4.81 6.65
C ASP A 155 0.69 -4.77 5.34
N ALA A 156 0.30 -5.91 4.77
CA ALA A 156 -0.64 -5.96 3.65
C ALA A 156 -2.03 -5.39 4.02
N ALA A 157 -2.55 -5.67 5.22
CA ALA A 157 -3.80 -5.09 5.70
C ALA A 157 -3.70 -3.56 5.86
N VAL A 158 -2.57 -3.06 6.36
CA VAL A 158 -2.31 -1.61 6.49
C VAL A 158 -2.14 -0.96 5.10
N ALA A 159 -1.56 -1.66 4.12
CA ALA A 159 -1.53 -1.20 2.72
C ALA A 159 -2.96 -1.12 2.14
N ALA A 160 -3.83 -2.10 2.43
CA ALA A 160 -5.25 -2.03 2.02
C ALA A 160 -6.00 -0.86 2.70
N PHE A 161 -5.64 -0.50 3.94
CA PHE A 161 -6.15 0.71 4.59
C PHE A 161 -5.71 1.99 3.88
N THR A 162 -4.50 2.03 3.30
CA THR A 162 -4.06 3.12 2.41
C THR A 162 -4.95 3.18 1.15
N ALA A 163 -5.19 2.04 0.50
CA ALA A 163 -6.07 1.97 -0.68
C ALA A 163 -7.50 2.46 -0.38
N TYR A 164 -8.05 2.10 0.78
CA TYR A 164 -9.34 2.61 1.25
C TYR A 164 -9.35 4.14 1.35
N ASN A 165 -8.36 4.72 2.06
CA ASN A 165 -8.28 6.18 2.23
C ASN A 165 -8.06 6.91 0.89
N PHE A 166 -7.35 6.30 -0.05
CA PHE A 166 -7.18 6.84 -1.40
C PHE A 166 -8.50 6.82 -2.18
N ALA A 167 -9.22 5.71 -2.16
CA ALA A 167 -10.48 5.59 -2.90
C ALA A 167 -11.52 6.62 -2.47
N ILE A 168 -11.66 6.85 -1.15
CA ILE A 168 -12.60 7.84 -0.59
C ILE A 168 -12.06 9.28 -0.59
N SER A 169 -10.82 9.49 -1.06
CA SER A 169 -10.17 10.80 -1.06
C SER A 169 -10.18 11.48 0.33
N SER A 170 -9.75 10.74 1.36
CA SER A 170 -9.75 11.20 2.76
C SER A 170 -9.12 12.58 2.92
N GLU A 171 -9.83 13.53 3.55
CA GLU A 171 -9.44 14.94 3.63
C GLU A 171 -8.09 15.18 4.30
N ASN A 172 -7.75 14.35 5.29
CA ASN A 172 -6.47 14.43 6.03
C ASN A 172 -5.33 13.68 5.34
N TRP A 173 -5.49 13.31 4.08
CA TRP A 173 -4.49 12.64 3.27
C TRP A 173 -4.20 13.44 2.00
N HIS A 174 -3.07 13.17 1.36
CA HIS A 174 -2.69 13.80 0.11
C HIS A 174 -1.78 12.88 -0.72
N ASP A 175 -1.62 13.22 -1.99
CA ASP A 175 -0.73 12.51 -2.90
C ASP A 175 0.68 13.09 -2.83
N LEU A 176 1.62 12.36 -2.23
CA LEU A 176 3.03 12.74 -2.17
C LEU A 176 3.73 12.60 -3.52
N ALA A 177 3.19 11.83 -4.47
CA ALA A 177 3.75 11.76 -5.81
C ALA A 177 3.70 13.12 -6.53
N ALA A 178 2.78 14.00 -6.13
CA ALA A 178 2.71 15.39 -6.63
C ALA A 178 3.94 16.24 -6.26
N TYR A 179 4.79 15.79 -5.33
CA TYR A 179 6.05 16.48 -5.00
C TYR A 179 7.20 16.15 -5.96
N GLU A 180 7.00 15.18 -6.84
CA GLU A 180 8.01 14.73 -7.78
C GLU A 180 7.87 15.44 -9.13
N GLN A 181 9.00 15.64 -9.80
CA GLN A 181 9.06 16.11 -11.17
C GLN A 181 9.72 15.07 -12.06
N GLY A 182 9.21 14.86 -13.26
CA GLY A 182 9.80 13.93 -14.22
C GLY A 182 9.71 12.47 -13.79
N LEU A 183 8.54 12.03 -13.33
CA LEU A 183 8.31 10.66 -12.90
C LEU A 183 8.48 9.67 -14.06
N HIS A 184 9.23 8.60 -13.80
CA HIS A 184 9.25 7.40 -14.63
C HIS A 184 8.39 6.34 -13.96
N ASN A 185 7.23 6.06 -14.55
CA ASN A 185 6.26 5.12 -14.00
C ASN A 185 6.28 3.78 -14.75
N PRO A 186 6.95 2.75 -14.23
CA PRO A 186 7.06 1.46 -14.89
C PRO A 186 5.74 0.67 -14.91
N VAL A 187 4.74 1.05 -14.13
CA VAL A 187 3.41 0.42 -14.10
C VAL A 187 2.59 0.80 -15.34
N GLY A 188 2.88 1.96 -15.96
CA GLY A 188 2.19 2.42 -17.17
C GLY A 188 0.83 3.07 -16.94
N LEU A 189 0.39 3.21 -15.68
CA LEU A 189 -0.81 3.91 -15.25
C LEU A 189 -0.45 4.93 -14.17
N PRO A 190 -1.28 5.96 -13.94
CA PRO A 190 -1.06 6.89 -12.82
C PRO A 190 -0.98 6.15 -11.49
N VAL A 191 0.10 6.38 -10.75
CA VAL A 191 0.34 5.84 -9.42
C VAL A 191 0.43 6.99 -8.44
N ALA A 192 -0.39 6.98 -7.40
CA ALA A 192 -0.32 7.91 -6.28
C ALA A 192 0.68 7.41 -5.22
N TYR A 193 1.05 8.29 -4.32
CA TYR A 193 1.67 7.96 -3.04
C TYR A 193 0.80 8.58 -1.94
N TRP A 194 -0.31 7.90 -1.63
CA TRP A 194 -1.32 8.42 -0.73
C TRP A 194 -0.90 8.27 0.72
N PHE A 195 -0.74 9.39 1.42
CA PHE A 195 -0.20 9.40 2.77
C PHE A 195 -0.87 10.50 3.63
N PRO A 196 -0.97 10.34 4.97
CA PRO A 196 -1.55 11.35 5.85
C PRO A 196 -0.80 12.68 5.78
N LYS A 197 -1.54 13.78 5.79
CA LYS A 197 -0.99 15.10 6.09
C LYS A 197 -0.50 15.12 7.53
N THR A 198 0.58 15.84 7.81
CA THR A 198 0.95 16.16 9.18
C THR A 198 -0.21 16.89 9.84
N GLN A 199 -0.65 16.41 11.00
CA GLN A 199 -1.43 17.27 11.89
C GLN A 199 -0.46 18.36 12.35
N ALA A 200 -0.74 19.61 11.95
CA ALA A 200 -0.02 20.79 12.43
C ALA A 200 -0.27 20.97 13.93
#